data_220b1f08853e0060286262d30af816ef
#
_entry.id   220b1f08853e0060286262d30af816ef
#
_cell.length_a   1.000
_cell.length_b   1.000
_cell.length_c   1.000
_cell.angle_alpha   90.00
_cell.angle_beta   90.00
_cell.angle_gamma   90.00
#
_symmetry.space_group_name_H-M   'P 1'
#
loop_
_entity.id
_entity.type
_entity.pdbx_description
1 polymer ?
#
loop_
_entity_poly.entity_id
_entity_poly.type
_entity_poly.pdbx_seq_one_letter_code
_entity_poly.pdbx_strand_id
1 'polypeptide(L)'
;MRYTFLLIVLLISCTEKAPPVTFNSVTIETIYSDSLSIRAIELMGNSLAFAANKGTFGTIDLSSGKVRSNVEKYHDSLPEFRAIAHTSNDFFMLSIASPALLYKTEGNGQMKLVYKEEGEGVFYDAMTFLNDKDGIAIGDSIAGCLSVILTSDGGKTWTKVPCSQLPEAIEGEGAFAASNTNISTKGSKVWIATTSGRILYSSDKGKSWKAYQTPIRNAEPTEGIYSIDFYDEDLGFAIGGDYTSPNNAKGNKAMTLDGGKTWNLMADGIEPGYKSCVQFIPGSNGSGLVAVGFTGISYSFNMGKIWEELSDEPFYTIRFKNDSVAYAAGKNRISKLTFK
;
A
#
# COMPACT_ATOMS: atom_id res chain seq x y z
N MET A 1 -71.44 -7.18 3.48
CA MET A 1 -69.95 -7.30 3.70
C MET A 1 -69.25 -6.24 2.86
N ARG A 2 -68.71 -5.22 3.49
CA ARG A 2 -67.93 -4.16 2.82
C ARG A 2 -66.44 -4.53 2.96
N TYR A 3 -65.77 -4.78 1.85
CA TYR A 3 -64.31 -5.00 1.81
C TYR A 3 -63.61 -3.64 1.69
N THR A 4 -62.85 -3.24 2.73
CA THR A 4 -62.01 -2.07 2.69
C THR A 4 -60.64 -2.50 2.13
N PHE A 5 -60.29 -2.02 0.92
CA PHE A 5 -58.95 -2.22 0.33
C PHE A 5 -57.97 -1.23 0.96
N LEU A 6 -56.98 -1.73 1.66
CA LEU A 6 -55.90 -0.95 2.21
C LEU A 6 -54.80 -0.81 1.13
N LEU A 7 -54.65 0.39 0.59
CA LEU A 7 -53.61 0.71 -0.40
C LEU A 7 -52.30 0.99 0.35
N ILE A 8 -51.33 0.06 0.32
CA ILE A 8 -50.01 0.27 0.86
C ILE A 8 -49.19 1.01 -0.19
N VAL A 9 -48.89 2.30 0.04
CA VAL A 9 -47.96 3.10 -0.76
C VAL A 9 -46.54 2.82 -0.27
N LEU A 10 -45.78 2.06 -1.04
CA LEU A 10 -44.34 1.89 -0.85
C LEU A 10 -43.62 3.18 -1.30
N LEU A 11 -43.18 3.99 -0.35
CA LEU A 11 -42.28 5.10 -0.61
C LEU A 11 -40.88 4.51 -0.91
N ILE A 12 -40.51 4.44 -2.17
CA ILE A 12 -39.15 4.17 -2.60
C ILE A 12 -38.35 5.46 -2.37
N SER A 13 -37.62 5.51 -1.26
CA SER A 13 -36.62 6.56 -1.01
C SER A 13 -35.44 6.31 -1.94
N CYS A 14 -35.35 7.03 -3.04
CA CYS A 14 -34.12 7.17 -3.79
C CYS A 14 -33.17 8.02 -2.95
N THR A 15 -32.20 7.41 -2.30
CA THR A 15 -31.06 8.15 -1.79
C THR A 15 -30.25 8.64 -2.99
N GLU A 16 -30.30 9.93 -3.29
CA GLU A 16 -29.36 10.55 -4.24
C GLU A 16 -27.94 10.23 -3.79
N LYS A 17 -27.18 9.57 -4.64
CA LYS A 17 -25.73 9.41 -4.40
C LYS A 17 -25.12 10.82 -4.45
N ALA A 18 -24.38 11.16 -3.38
CA ALA A 18 -23.60 12.37 -3.38
C ALA A 18 -22.77 12.47 -4.67
N PRO A 19 -22.65 13.66 -5.28
CA PRO A 19 -21.83 13.84 -6.47
C PRO A 19 -20.38 13.37 -6.20
N PRO A 20 -19.68 12.83 -7.20
CA PRO A 20 -18.30 12.41 -7.03
C PRO A 20 -17.45 13.61 -6.58
N VAL A 21 -16.56 13.38 -5.63
CA VAL A 21 -15.56 14.37 -5.22
C VAL A 21 -14.65 14.61 -6.42
N THR A 22 -14.59 15.84 -6.91
CA THR A 22 -13.71 16.23 -8.03
C THR A 22 -12.63 17.20 -7.52
N PHE A 23 -11.38 16.95 -7.90
CA PHE A 23 -10.26 17.82 -7.60
C PHE A 23 -9.76 18.51 -8.86
N ASN A 24 -9.45 19.81 -8.74
CA ASN A 24 -8.87 20.62 -9.81
C ASN A 24 -7.42 21.02 -9.52
N SER A 25 -6.97 20.82 -8.29
CA SER A 25 -5.61 21.17 -7.86
C SER A 25 -5.21 20.46 -6.58
N VAL A 26 -3.90 20.45 -6.31
CA VAL A 26 -3.32 20.00 -5.06
C VAL A 26 -2.34 21.04 -4.53
N THR A 27 -2.50 21.41 -3.25
CA THR A 27 -1.52 22.24 -2.54
C THR A 27 -0.56 21.31 -1.81
N ILE A 28 0.75 21.51 -1.96
CA ILE A 28 1.81 20.69 -1.39
C ILE A 28 2.59 21.52 -0.38
N GLU A 29 2.57 21.07 0.89
CA GLU A 29 3.28 21.70 2.00
C GLU A 29 4.30 20.72 2.56
N THR A 30 5.60 21.01 2.47
CA THR A 30 6.64 20.17 3.07
C THR A 30 6.62 20.33 4.58
N ILE A 31 6.39 19.22 5.31
CA ILE A 31 6.32 19.17 6.77
C ILE A 31 7.56 18.53 7.42
N TYR A 32 8.39 17.86 6.63
CA TYR A 32 9.68 17.30 7.05
C TYR A 32 10.63 17.25 5.86
N SER A 33 11.91 17.60 6.09
CA SER A 33 12.96 17.56 5.08
C SER A 33 14.25 17.04 5.70
N ASP A 34 14.85 16.04 5.06
CA ASP A 34 16.15 15.47 5.41
C ASP A 34 16.70 14.71 4.19
N SER A 35 18.02 14.47 4.17
CA SER A 35 18.70 13.73 3.07
C SER A 35 18.43 12.22 3.14
N LEU A 36 17.18 11.83 2.96
CA LEU A 36 16.66 10.47 3.11
C LEU A 36 15.85 10.02 1.89
N SER A 37 15.75 8.70 1.70
CA SER A 37 14.79 8.05 0.83
C SER A 37 13.67 7.47 1.69
N ILE A 38 12.48 8.10 1.66
CA ILE A 38 11.36 7.74 2.52
C ILE A 38 10.29 7.06 1.66
N ARG A 39 10.22 5.72 1.74
CA ARG A 39 9.30 4.90 0.93
C ARG A 39 8.12 4.37 1.70
N ALA A 40 8.16 4.49 3.03
CA ALA A 40 7.12 3.96 3.90
C ALA A 40 6.71 5.00 4.94
N ILE A 41 5.41 5.33 4.94
CA ILE A 41 4.74 6.19 5.93
C ILE A 41 3.43 5.55 6.35
N GLU A 42 3.01 5.77 7.61
CA GLU A 42 1.72 5.30 8.13
C GLU A 42 1.08 6.34 9.06
N LEU A 43 -0.24 6.48 8.96
CA LEU A 43 -1.02 7.33 9.86
C LEU A 43 -1.37 6.57 11.13
N MET A 44 -0.89 7.07 12.26
CA MET A 44 -1.11 6.51 13.60
C MET A 44 -1.87 7.53 14.46
N GLY A 45 -3.19 7.51 14.41
CA GLY A 45 -4.03 8.50 15.09
C GLY A 45 -3.71 9.92 14.63
N ASN A 46 -3.16 10.76 15.51
CA ASN A 46 -2.73 12.11 15.16
C ASN A 46 -1.23 12.24 14.83
N SER A 47 -0.56 11.15 14.59
CA SER A 47 0.84 11.12 14.19
C SER A 47 1.00 10.50 12.81
N LEU A 48 2.01 10.95 12.08
CA LEU A 48 2.51 10.31 10.87
C LEU A 48 3.84 9.63 11.21
N ALA A 49 3.87 8.32 11.10
CA ALA A 49 5.10 7.55 11.24
C ALA A 49 5.82 7.41 9.91
N PHE A 50 7.14 7.34 9.92
CA PHE A 50 7.96 7.09 8.74
C PHE A 50 9.18 6.22 9.04
N ALA A 51 9.62 5.48 8.04
CA ALA A 51 10.89 4.77 8.04
C ALA A 51 11.60 4.97 6.69
N ALA A 52 12.92 5.02 6.73
CA ALA A 52 13.76 5.43 5.61
C ALA A 52 15.06 4.63 5.55
N ASN A 53 15.89 4.96 4.57
CA ASN A 53 17.28 4.49 4.52
C ASN A 53 18.13 5.08 5.67
N LYS A 54 19.38 4.64 5.78
CA LYS A 54 20.35 5.06 6.82
C LYS A 54 19.85 4.79 8.25
N GLY A 55 19.04 3.73 8.43
CA GLY A 55 18.49 3.37 9.73
C GLY A 55 17.48 4.37 10.31
N THR A 56 17.11 5.42 9.58
CA THR A 56 16.31 6.52 10.11
C THR A 56 14.82 6.16 10.16
N PHE A 57 14.19 6.47 11.28
CA PHE A 57 12.76 6.37 11.49
C PHE A 57 12.25 7.48 12.40
N GLY A 58 10.94 7.69 12.43
CA GLY A 58 10.40 8.71 13.31
C GLY A 58 8.90 8.89 13.20
N THR A 59 8.41 9.88 13.93
CA THR A 59 7.01 10.32 13.92
C THR A 59 6.92 11.85 13.84
N ILE A 60 5.86 12.32 13.20
CA ILE A 60 5.50 13.74 13.11
C ILE A 60 4.14 13.88 13.78
N ASP A 61 4.02 14.67 14.83
CA ASP A 61 2.74 15.05 15.41
C ASP A 61 2.02 16.02 14.47
N LEU A 62 0.87 15.64 13.97
CA LEU A 62 0.16 16.36 12.91
C LEU A 62 -0.53 17.63 13.38
N SER A 63 -0.69 17.82 14.70
CA SER A 63 -1.25 19.06 15.28
C SER A 63 -0.19 20.12 15.51
N SER A 64 0.97 19.72 16.03
CA SER A 64 2.04 20.65 16.43
C SER A 64 3.18 20.76 15.41
N GLY A 65 3.24 19.84 14.42
CA GLY A 65 4.37 19.72 13.51
C GLY A 65 5.66 19.18 14.17
N LYS A 66 5.58 18.75 15.44
CA LYS A 66 6.77 18.28 16.16
C LYS A 66 7.26 16.95 15.61
N VAL A 67 8.51 16.93 15.17
CA VAL A 67 9.21 15.74 14.69
C VAL A 67 9.96 15.07 15.83
N ARG A 68 9.89 13.76 15.91
CA ARG A 68 10.75 12.90 16.72
C ARG A 68 11.35 11.86 15.80
N SER A 69 12.66 11.87 15.63
CA SER A 69 13.37 10.90 14.79
C SER A 69 14.55 10.29 15.55
N ASN A 70 14.92 9.09 15.14
CA ASN A 70 16.06 8.35 15.66
C ASN A 70 16.70 7.53 14.53
N VAL A 71 17.85 6.95 14.80
CA VAL A 71 18.57 6.07 13.89
C VAL A 71 18.80 4.74 14.58
N GLU A 72 18.24 3.68 14.00
CA GLU A 72 18.48 2.30 14.42
C GLU A 72 19.73 1.77 13.72
N LYS A 73 20.59 1.10 14.47
CA LYS A 73 21.80 0.44 13.96
C LYS A 73 21.71 -1.06 14.22
N TYR A 74 22.21 -1.82 13.27
CA TYR A 74 22.43 -3.23 13.46
C TYR A 74 23.94 -3.51 13.33
N HIS A 75 24.61 -3.75 14.47
CA HIS A 75 26.08 -3.70 14.56
C HIS A 75 26.62 -2.37 14.02
N ASP A 76 27.52 -2.41 13.04
CA ASP A 76 28.12 -1.23 12.40
C ASP A 76 27.35 -0.77 11.15
N SER A 77 26.21 -1.43 10.79
CA SER A 77 25.44 -1.09 9.62
C SER A 77 24.22 -0.21 9.94
N LEU A 78 23.79 0.53 8.94
CA LEU A 78 22.58 1.33 8.97
C LEU A 78 21.54 0.65 8.06
N PRO A 79 20.53 -0.05 8.61
CA PRO A 79 19.53 -0.73 7.81
C PRO A 79 18.77 0.23 6.88
N GLU A 80 18.34 -0.25 5.74
CA GLU A 80 17.42 0.46 4.86
C GLU A 80 16.01 -0.04 5.10
N PHE A 81 15.16 0.78 5.74
CA PHE A 81 13.78 0.46 6.01
C PHE A 81 12.90 0.89 4.85
N ARG A 82 12.11 -0.04 4.29
CA ARG A 82 11.15 0.23 3.21
C ARG A 82 9.73 -0.21 3.51
N ALA A 83 9.52 -0.90 4.62
CA ALA A 83 8.20 -1.28 5.09
C ALA A 83 7.99 -0.84 6.53
N ILE A 84 6.77 -0.34 6.81
CA ILE A 84 6.30 -0.01 8.14
C ILE A 84 4.85 -0.46 8.32
N ALA A 85 4.49 -0.69 9.56
CA ALA A 85 3.11 -0.95 9.95
C ALA A 85 2.88 -0.49 11.39
N HIS A 86 1.64 -0.49 11.82
CA HIS A 86 1.30 -0.16 13.20
C HIS A 86 0.12 -0.97 13.71
N THR A 87 0.06 -1.10 15.02
CA THR A 87 -1.15 -1.42 15.81
C THR A 87 -1.61 -0.16 16.54
N SER A 88 -2.65 -0.25 17.34
CA SER A 88 -3.09 0.88 18.18
C SER A 88 -1.99 1.39 19.13
N ASN A 89 -1.02 0.54 19.50
CA ASN A 89 -0.02 0.85 20.52
C ASN A 89 1.42 0.86 20.01
N ASP A 90 1.70 0.14 18.93
CA ASP A 90 3.06 -0.14 18.49
C ASP A 90 3.29 0.26 17.04
N PHE A 91 4.50 0.69 16.77
CA PHE A 91 5.05 0.94 15.45
C PHE A 91 6.05 -0.17 15.09
N PHE A 92 6.05 -0.57 13.84
CA PHE A 92 6.94 -1.59 13.27
C PHE A 92 7.66 -1.06 12.06
N MET A 93 8.92 -1.45 11.91
CA MET A 93 9.70 -1.16 10.70
C MET A 93 10.50 -2.40 10.28
N LEU A 94 10.55 -2.63 8.97
CA LEU A 94 11.21 -3.79 8.37
C LEU A 94 12.22 -3.33 7.32
N SER A 95 13.46 -3.83 7.44
CA SER A 95 14.51 -3.55 6.46
C SER A 95 14.41 -4.48 5.27
N ILE A 96 14.91 -4.00 4.13
CA ILE A 96 15.18 -4.82 2.94
C ILE A 96 16.50 -5.58 3.10
N ALA A 97 16.72 -6.54 2.20
CA ALA A 97 17.93 -7.33 2.04
C ALA A 97 18.32 -8.18 3.27
N SER A 98 19.47 -8.86 3.17
CA SER A 98 19.99 -9.73 4.21
C SER A 98 21.03 -9.00 5.09
N PRO A 99 20.88 -8.99 6.42
CA PRO A 99 19.76 -9.52 7.17
C PRO A 99 18.48 -8.67 7.04
N ALA A 100 17.34 -9.31 6.85
CA ALA A 100 16.06 -8.65 7.05
C ALA A 100 15.80 -8.51 8.55
N LEU A 101 15.52 -7.29 8.98
CA LEU A 101 15.41 -6.92 10.40
C LEU A 101 14.04 -6.26 10.64
N LEU A 102 13.20 -6.92 11.42
CA LEU A 102 11.91 -6.37 11.83
C LEU A 102 11.98 -5.90 13.27
N TYR A 103 11.77 -4.62 13.46
CA TYR A 103 11.75 -3.98 14.76
C TYR A 103 10.33 -3.57 15.15
N LYS A 104 10.08 -3.57 16.46
CA LYS A 104 8.84 -3.15 17.11
C LYS A 104 9.16 -2.14 18.20
N THR A 105 8.32 -1.12 18.41
CA THR A 105 8.46 -0.22 19.55
C THR A 105 8.21 -0.95 20.88
N GLU A 106 8.93 -0.55 21.90
CA GLU A 106 8.68 -0.90 23.30
C GLU A 106 8.08 0.30 24.06
N GLY A 107 7.50 0.05 25.24
CA GLY A 107 6.83 1.07 26.04
C GLY A 107 7.70 2.30 26.43
N ASN A 108 9.03 2.19 26.30
CA ASN A 108 9.98 3.28 26.49
C ASN A 108 10.34 4.04 25.20
N GLY A 109 9.76 3.64 24.05
CA GLY A 109 10.03 4.21 22.73
C GLY A 109 11.32 3.70 22.07
N GLN A 110 12.00 2.74 22.66
CA GLN A 110 13.11 2.02 22.02
C GLN A 110 12.57 0.99 21.03
N MET A 111 13.39 0.62 20.04
CA MET A 111 13.08 -0.41 19.09
C MET A 111 13.64 -1.76 19.56
N LYS A 112 12.82 -2.80 19.48
CA LYS A 112 13.21 -4.19 19.78
C LYS A 112 13.15 -5.01 18.51
N LEU A 113 14.24 -5.71 18.22
CA LEU A 113 14.28 -6.69 17.13
C LEU A 113 13.37 -7.89 17.49
N VAL A 114 12.33 -8.12 16.68
CA VAL A 114 11.32 -9.19 16.89
C VAL A 114 11.35 -10.27 15.84
N TYR A 115 12.03 -10.02 14.71
CA TYR A 115 12.29 -11.02 13.67
C TYR A 115 13.58 -10.68 12.93
N LYS A 116 14.32 -11.73 12.57
CA LYS A 116 15.51 -11.63 11.72
C LYS A 116 15.55 -12.82 10.77
N GLU A 117 15.87 -12.57 9.50
CA GLU A 117 16.16 -13.60 8.51
C GLU A 117 17.43 -13.25 7.74
N GLU A 118 18.31 -14.24 7.58
CA GLU A 118 19.57 -14.13 6.86
C GLU A 118 19.64 -15.18 5.76
N GLY A 119 20.24 -14.85 4.66
CA GLY A 119 20.46 -15.79 3.56
C GLY A 119 20.51 -15.10 2.20
N GLU A 120 20.91 -15.86 1.20
CA GLU A 120 20.88 -15.42 -0.18
C GLU A 120 19.42 -15.23 -0.64
N GLY A 121 19.14 -14.12 -1.34
CA GLY A 121 17.80 -13.80 -1.85
C GLY A 121 16.83 -13.27 -0.80
N VAL A 122 17.22 -13.15 0.49
CA VAL A 122 16.34 -12.54 1.50
C VAL A 122 16.13 -11.06 1.20
N PHE A 123 14.87 -10.72 0.92
CA PHE A 123 14.44 -9.36 0.66
C PHE A 123 12.97 -9.21 1.01
N TYR A 124 12.63 -8.22 1.85
CA TYR A 124 11.25 -7.94 2.25
C TYR A 124 10.77 -6.61 1.70
N ASP A 125 9.53 -6.57 1.20
CA ASP A 125 8.99 -5.48 0.38
C ASP A 125 7.96 -4.62 1.10
N ALA A 126 7.06 -5.26 1.84
CA ALA A 126 5.94 -4.59 2.50
C ALA A 126 5.49 -5.31 3.76
N MET A 127 4.81 -4.55 4.62
CA MET A 127 4.24 -5.03 5.86
C MET A 127 2.96 -4.27 6.18
N THR A 128 1.98 -4.97 6.76
CA THR A 128 0.75 -4.35 7.28
C THR A 128 0.16 -5.16 8.43
N PHE A 129 -0.73 -4.53 9.20
CA PHE A 129 -1.56 -5.20 10.19
C PHE A 129 -3.02 -5.19 9.75
N LEU A 130 -3.71 -6.32 9.93
CA LEU A 130 -5.14 -6.46 9.71
C LEU A 130 -5.95 -5.93 10.92
N ASN A 131 -5.36 -6.02 12.09
CA ASN A 131 -5.86 -5.55 13.39
C ASN A 131 -4.72 -5.54 14.40
N ASP A 132 -4.97 -5.21 15.66
CA ASP A 132 -3.94 -5.12 16.71
C ASP A 132 -3.20 -6.44 17.04
N LYS A 133 -3.62 -7.56 16.48
CA LYS A 133 -3.02 -8.89 16.73
C LYS A 133 -2.40 -9.51 15.48
N ASP A 134 -3.15 -9.45 14.36
CA ASP A 134 -2.80 -10.16 13.14
C ASP A 134 -2.05 -9.21 12.19
N GLY A 135 -0.82 -9.53 11.87
CA GLY A 135 0.02 -8.79 10.93
C GLY A 135 0.71 -9.71 9.94
N ILE A 136 1.13 -9.15 8.82
CA ILE A 136 1.77 -9.85 7.71
C ILE A 136 2.88 -8.99 7.12
N ALA A 137 4.00 -9.60 6.77
CA ALA A 137 5.00 -9.02 5.89
C ALA A 137 5.32 -9.99 4.75
N ILE A 138 5.68 -9.40 3.61
CA ILE A 138 5.96 -10.14 2.38
C ILE A 138 7.31 -9.75 1.81
N GLY A 139 7.92 -10.68 1.10
CA GLY A 139 9.20 -10.50 0.42
C GLY A 139 9.35 -11.39 -0.80
N ASP A 140 10.47 -11.26 -1.47
CA ASP A 140 10.82 -11.98 -2.68
C ASP A 140 10.78 -13.50 -2.52
N SER A 141 10.66 -14.21 -3.63
CA SER A 141 10.62 -15.66 -3.63
C SER A 141 11.98 -16.27 -3.30
N ILE A 142 11.95 -17.25 -2.38
CA ILE A 142 13.08 -18.10 -2.02
C ILE A 142 12.62 -19.55 -2.09
N ALA A 143 13.40 -20.41 -2.75
CA ALA A 143 13.09 -21.83 -2.87
C ALA A 143 11.70 -22.14 -3.47
N GLY A 144 11.23 -21.30 -4.41
CA GLY A 144 10.01 -21.54 -5.18
C GLY A 144 8.71 -21.01 -4.58
N CYS A 145 8.76 -20.18 -3.54
CA CYS A 145 7.59 -19.48 -3.00
C CYS A 145 7.96 -18.09 -2.46
N LEU A 146 7.00 -17.16 -2.41
CA LEU A 146 7.22 -15.85 -1.80
C LEU A 146 7.56 -16.00 -0.30
N SER A 147 8.39 -15.11 0.20
CA SER A 147 8.63 -14.99 1.63
C SER A 147 7.45 -14.30 2.30
N VAL A 148 6.70 -15.02 3.11
CA VAL A 148 5.58 -14.51 3.89
C VAL A 148 5.79 -14.84 5.36
N ILE A 149 5.74 -13.82 6.21
CA ILE A 149 5.76 -13.99 7.67
C ILE A 149 4.48 -13.46 8.29
N LEU A 150 3.96 -14.13 9.28
CA LEU A 150 2.73 -13.79 9.98
C LEU A 150 2.98 -13.63 11.48
N THR A 151 2.21 -12.74 12.09
CA THR A 151 2.03 -12.65 13.54
C THR A 151 0.56 -12.73 13.90
N SER A 152 0.25 -13.27 15.09
CA SER A 152 -1.09 -13.29 15.68
C SER A 152 -1.12 -12.81 17.13
N ASP A 153 -0.01 -12.25 17.62
CA ASP A 153 0.20 -11.81 19.00
C ASP A 153 0.57 -10.32 19.13
N GLY A 154 0.25 -9.51 18.09
CA GLY A 154 0.55 -8.09 18.05
C GLY A 154 2.03 -7.84 17.74
N GLY A 155 2.62 -8.68 16.91
CA GLY A 155 4.00 -8.54 16.43
C GLY A 155 5.07 -8.84 17.48
N LYS A 156 4.73 -9.55 18.56
CA LYS A 156 5.72 -10.00 19.53
C LYS A 156 6.57 -11.14 18.98
N THR A 157 5.93 -12.00 18.19
CA THR A 157 6.59 -13.09 17.46
C THR A 157 6.10 -13.15 16.01
N TRP A 158 6.97 -13.55 15.10
CA TRP A 158 6.68 -13.71 13.68
C TRP A 158 7.12 -15.09 13.22
N THR A 159 6.30 -15.71 12.37
CA THR A 159 6.55 -17.06 11.85
C THR A 159 6.47 -17.06 10.33
N LYS A 160 7.46 -17.66 9.68
CA LYS A 160 7.46 -17.82 8.22
C LYS A 160 6.44 -18.88 7.80
N VAL A 161 5.64 -18.54 6.79
CA VAL A 161 4.67 -19.47 6.20
C VAL A 161 5.43 -20.51 5.37
N PRO A 162 5.19 -21.82 5.58
CA PRO A 162 5.82 -22.87 4.78
C PRO A 162 5.43 -22.75 3.30
N CYS A 163 6.35 -23.01 2.37
CA CYS A 163 6.08 -23.01 0.93
C CYS A 163 4.91 -23.92 0.53
N SER A 164 4.70 -25.03 1.23
CA SER A 164 3.56 -25.94 0.98
C SER A 164 2.17 -25.31 1.19
N GLN A 165 2.11 -24.14 1.83
CA GLN A 165 0.87 -23.39 2.07
C GLN A 165 0.73 -22.18 1.14
N LEU A 166 1.75 -21.91 0.31
CA LEU A 166 1.80 -20.79 -0.63
C LEU A 166 1.68 -21.30 -2.08
N PRO A 167 1.14 -20.50 -3.01
CA PRO A 167 1.25 -20.82 -4.42
C PRO A 167 2.72 -20.90 -4.83
N GLU A 168 3.02 -21.79 -5.77
CA GLU A 168 4.33 -21.88 -6.41
C GLU A 168 4.65 -20.52 -7.06
N ALA A 169 5.85 -20.01 -6.80
CA ALA A 169 6.32 -18.76 -7.39
C ALA A 169 6.74 -18.98 -8.85
N ILE A 170 6.50 -17.99 -9.68
CA ILE A 170 7.14 -17.89 -10.99
C ILE A 170 8.63 -17.56 -10.75
N GLU A 171 9.51 -18.04 -11.62
CA GLU A 171 10.95 -17.76 -11.50
C GLU A 171 11.21 -16.24 -11.42
N GLY A 172 11.93 -15.80 -10.39
CA GLY A 172 12.22 -14.40 -10.14
C GLY A 172 11.03 -13.57 -9.61
N GLU A 173 9.92 -14.21 -9.24
CA GLU A 173 8.79 -13.50 -8.68
C GLU A 173 9.11 -12.93 -7.30
N GLY A 174 8.73 -11.69 -7.10
CA GLY A 174 8.84 -10.95 -5.85
C GLY A 174 7.79 -9.87 -5.77
N ALA A 175 8.09 -8.82 -5.03
CA ALA A 175 7.27 -7.62 -5.02
C ALA A 175 8.19 -6.38 -5.10
N PHE A 176 7.62 -5.19 -5.31
CA PHE A 176 8.41 -3.97 -5.39
C PHE A 176 8.40 -3.20 -4.07
N ALA A 177 9.52 -3.13 -3.36
CA ALA A 177 9.70 -2.35 -2.13
C ALA A 177 9.69 -0.82 -2.40
N ALA A 178 8.66 -0.34 -3.12
CA ALA A 178 8.61 1.02 -3.64
C ALA A 178 7.83 2.00 -2.76
N SER A 179 6.78 1.52 -2.07
CA SER A 179 5.82 2.39 -1.37
C SER A 179 5.14 1.75 -0.16
N ASN A 180 5.47 0.48 0.17
CA ASN A 180 4.77 -0.33 1.19
C ASN A 180 3.27 -0.55 0.86
N THR A 181 2.89 -0.54 -0.45
CA THR A 181 1.49 -0.65 -0.91
C THR A 181 1.26 -1.76 -1.93
N ASN A 182 2.16 -2.71 -2.06
CA ASN A 182 1.96 -3.95 -2.80
C ASN A 182 1.21 -5.02 -1.97
N ILE A 183 0.72 -4.64 -0.79
CA ILE A 183 -0.14 -5.43 0.07
C ILE A 183 -1.35 -4.58 0.49
N SER A 184 -2.56 -5.15 0.41
CA SER A 184 -3.80 -4.53 0.88
C SER A 184 -4.61 -5.52 1.71
N THR A 185 -5.37 -5.02 2.69
CA THR A 185 -6.18 -5.86 3.59
C THR A 185 -7.57 -5.26 3.82
N LYS A 186 -8.60 -6.13 3.89
CA LYS A 186 -9.96 -5.78 4.33
C LYS A 186 -10.53 -6.92 5.17
N GLY A 187 -10.81 -6.66 6.44
CA GLY A 187 -11.28 -7.70 7.36
C GLY A 187 -10.26 -8.85 7.50
N SER A 188 -10.63 -10.05 7.07
CA SER A 188 -9.73 -11.21 7.03
C SER A 188 -9.03 -11.42 5.68
N LYS A 189 -9.39 -10.64 4.67
CA LYS A 189 -8.84 -10.77 3.32
C LYS A 189 -7.51 -10.04 3.18
N VAL A 190 -6.61 -10.63 2.44
CA VAL A 190 -5.29 -10.10 2.11
C VAL A 190 -5.04 -10.28 0.62
N TRP A 191 -4.53 -9.26 -0.03
CA TRP A 191 -4.06 -9.28 -1.41
C TRP A 191 -2.61 -8.82 -1.47
N ILE A 192 -1.80 -9.56 -2.22
CA ILE A 192 -0.39 -9.25 -2.48
C ILE A 192 -0.21 -9.12 -3.98
N ALA A 193 0.28 -7.97 -4.42
CA ALA A 193 0.68 -7.73 -5.80
C ALA A 193 2.12 -8.15 -6.02
N THR A 194 2.37 -8.91 -7.10
CA THR A 194 3.70 -9.43 -7.42
C THR A 194 4.29 -8.82 -8.69
N THR A 195 5.61 -8.91 -8.82
CA THR A 195 6.36 -8.49 -10.01
C THR A 195 5.93 -9.26 -11.27
N SER A 196 5.44 -10.49 -11.10
CA SER A 196 4.96 -11.36 -12.19
C SER A 196 3.53 -11.07 -12.65
N GLY A 197 2.96 -9.91 -12.27
CA GLY A 197 1.61 -9.51 -12.69
C GLY A 197 0.52 -10.36 -12.06
N ARG A 198 0.79 -11.05 -10.95
CA ARG A 198 -0.20 -11.85 -10.21
C ARG A 198 -0.64 -11.13 -8.94
N ILE A 199 -1.84 -11.49 -8.49
CA ILE A 199 -2.33 -11.17 -7.16
C ILE A 199 -2.45 -12.46 -6.36
N LEU A 200 -1.72 -12.57 -5.26
CA LEU A 200 -1.93 -13.63 -4.29
C LEU A 200 -3.03 -13.17 -3.32
N TYR A 201 -4.03 -14.00 -3.15
CA TYR A 201 -5.22 -13.73 -2.33
C TYR A 201 -5.36 -14.74 -1.21
N SER A 202 -5.62 -14.25 -0.01
CA SER A 202 -6.02 -15.02 1.16
C SER A 202 -7.34 -14.50 1.72
N SER A 203 -8.24 -15.40 2.13
CA SER A 203 -9.49 -15.03 2.82
C SER A 203 -9.44 -15.26 4.34
N ASP A 204 -8.32 -15.76 4.86
CA ASP A 204 -8.17 -16.29 6.22
C ASP A 204 -6.92 -15.74 6.94
N LYS A 205 -6.61 -14.45 6.68
CA LYS A 205 -5.49 -13.72 7.31
C LYS A 205 -4.12 -14.29 6.95
N GLY A 206 -3.96 -14.76 5.70
CA GLY A 206 -2.68 -15.28 5.21
C GLY A 206 -2.38 -16.74 5.54
N LYS A 207 -3.35 -17.53 6.01
CA LYS A 207 -3.15 -18.96 6.33
C LYS A 207 -3.22 -19.83 5.10
N SER A 208 -4.06 -19.50 4.13
CA SER A 208 -4.14 -20.18 2.84
C SER A 208 -4.22 -19.18 1.70
N TRP A 209 -3.73 -19.59 0.51
CA TRP A 209 -3.53 -18.66 -0.59
C TRP A 209 -3.98 -19.21 -1.92
N LYS A 210 -4.43 -18.30 -2.80
CA LYS A 210 -4.67 -18.54 -4.22
C LYS A 210 -3.98 -17.46 -5.02
N ALA A 211 -3.51 -17.80 -6.23
CA ALA A 211 -2.92 -16.83 -7.15
C ALA A 211 -3.88 -16.57 -8.32
N TYR A 212 -4.05 -15.30 -8.67
CA TYR A 212 -4.85 -14.85 -9.81
C TYR A 212 -4.00 -14.00 -10.74
N GLN A 213 -4.06 -14.29 -12.04
CA GLN A 213 -3.34 -13.52 -13.05
C GLN A 213 -4.09 -12.22 -13.34
N THR A 214 -3.32 -11.13 -13.50
CA THR A 214 -3.85 -9.85 -13.98
C THR A 214 -3.41 -9.62 -15.43
N PRO A 215 -4.06 -8.70 -16.17
CA PRO A 215 -3.61 -8.28 -17.48
C PRO A 215 -2.48 -7.21 -17.44
N ILE A 216 -1.95 -6.88 -16.25
CA ILE A 216 -0.85 -5.92 -16.12
C ILE A 216 0.43 -6.55 -16.67
N ARG A 217 1.14 -5.77 -17.49
CA ARG A 217 2.39 -6.20 -18.14
C ARG A 217 3.51 -6.41 -17.10
N ASN A 218 4.35 -7.40 -17.42
CA ASN A 218 5.51 -7.78 -16.60
C ASN A 218 6.59 -8.42 -17.50
N ALA A 219 6.82 -7.82 -18.69
CA ALA A 219 7.75 -8.36 -19.66
C ALA A 219 9.22 -8.12 -19.29
N GLU A 220 9.49 -7.08 -18.49
CA GLU A 220 10.83 -6.72 -18.05
C GLU A 220 10.94 -6.83 -16.52
N PRO A 221 12.12 -7.08 -15.96
CA PRO A 221 12.31 -7.17 -14.50
C PRO A 221 11.90 -5.91 -13.73
N THR A 222 11.81 -4.76 -14.42
CA THR A 222 11.43 -3.46 -13.88
C THR A 222 9.96 -3.12 -14.13
N GLU A 223 9.23 -3.99 -14.85
CA GLU A 223 7.83 -3.82 -15.23
C GLU A 223 6.95 -4.74 -14.38
N GLY A 224 5.84 -4.24 -13.84
CA GLY A 224 4.90 -5.04 -13.06
C GLY A 224 3.96 -4.22 -12.21
N ILE A 225 3.35 -4.84 -11.18
CA ILE A 225 2.43 -4.19 -10.26
C ILE A 225 3.23 -3.63 -9.08
N TYR A 226 3.19 -2.31 -8.89
CA TYR A 226 3.90 -1.63 -7.80
C TYR A 226 3.02 -1.35 -6.59
N SER A 227 1.72 -1.21 -6.81
CA SER A 227 0.79 -0.84 -5.76
C SER A 227 -0.60 -1.40 -6.03
N ILE A 228 -1.26 -1.77 -4.95
CA ILE A 228 -2.63 -2.25 -4.94
C ILE A 228 -3.38 -1.58 -3.78
N ASP A 229 -4.63 -1.20 -4.02
CA ASP A 229 -5.53 -0.77 -2.95
C ASP A 229 -6.92 -1.33 -3.18
N PHE A 230 -7.63 -1.63 -2.11
CA PHE A 230 -9.00 -2.08 -2.12
C PHE A 230 -9.88 -1.07 -1.39
N TYR A 231 -10.94 -0.61 -2.05
CA TYR A 231 -11.94 0.25 -1.42
C TYR A 231 -12.78 -0.52 -0.40
N ASP A 232 -13.24 -1.68 -0.80
CA ASP A 232 -13.98 -2.65 -0.01
C ASP A 232 -13.48 -4.08 -0.29
N GLU A 233 -14.28 -5.10 0.03
CA GLU A 233 -13.87 -6.49 -0.16
C GLU A 233 -13.94 -6.98 -1.61
N ASP A 234 -14.57 -6.21 -2.52
CA ASP A 234 -14.81 -6.59 -3.91
C ASP A 234 -14.12 -5.63 -4.90
N LEU A 235 -14.16 -4.32 -4.63
CA LEU A 235 -13.59 -3.28 -5.49
C LEU A 235 -12.11 -3.03 -5.16
N GLY A 236 -11.22 -3.33 -6.08
CA GLY A 236 -9.78 -3.07 -5.97
C GLY A 236 -9.19 -2.47 -7.24
N PHE A 237 -8.08 -1.77 -7.07
CA PHE A 237 -7.31 -1.17 -8.16
C PHE A 237 -5.81 -1.48 -7.99
N ALA A 238 -5.17 -1.84 -9.10
CA ALA A 238 -3.74 -2.10 -9.18
C ALA A 238 -3.10 -1.18 -10.20
N ILE A 239 -1.92 -0.66 -9.87
CA ILE A 239 -1.12 0.20 -10.75
C ILE A 239 0.35 -0.17 -10.66
N GLY A 240 1.06 0.10 -11.73
CA GLY A 240 2.50 -0.09 -11.80
C GLY A 240 3.08 0.51 -13.07
N GLY A 241 3.70 -0.32 -13.90
CA GLY A 241 4.42 0.04 -15.12
C GLY A 241 5.91 -0.24 -14.99
N ASP A 242 6.72 0.42 -15.79
CA ASP A 242 8.18 0.28 -15.83
C ASP A 242 8.84 1.62 -15.47
N TYR A 243 9.60 1.66 -14.33
CA TYR A 243 10.29 2.88 -13.92
C TYR A 243 11.43 3.29 -14.88
N THR A 244 11.90 2.39 -15.74
CA THR A 244 12.90 2.71 -16.78
C THR A 244 12.28 3.30 -18.03
N SER A 245 10.97 3.13 -18.20
CA SER A 245 10.14 3.65 -19.30
C SER A 245 8.88 4.33 -18.73
N PRO A 246 9.04 5.39 -17.89
CA PRO A 246 7.99 5.87 -17.00
C PRO A 246 6.77 6.47 -17.72
N ASN A 247 6.91 6.86 -18.97
CA ASN A 247 5.80 7.40 -19.79
C ASN A 247 5.03 6.30 -20.54
N ASN A 248 5.46 5.03 -20.44
CA ASN A 248 4.71 3.94 -21.05
C ASN A 248 3.48 3.60 -20.18
N ALA A 249 2.30 3.88 -20.72
CA ALA A 249 1.02 3.68 -20.02
C ALA A 249 0.30 2.38 -20.46
N LYS A 250 0.94 1.53 -21.30
CA LYS A 250 0.33 0.28 -21.76
C LYS A 250 0.36 -0.79 -20.67
N GLY A 251 -0.80 -1.40 -20.41
CA GLY A 251 -0.92 -2.54 -19.51
C GLY A 251 -0.45 -2.28 -18.09
N ASN A 252 -0.55 -1.06 -17.58
CA ASN A 252 0.00 -0.69 -16.28
C ASN A 252 -1.06 -0.43 -15.19
N LYS A 253 -2.36 -0.51 -15.53
CA LYS A 253 -3.47 -0.26 -14.62
C LYS A 253 -4.56 -1.29 -14.81
N ALA A 254 -5.10 -1.85 -13.72
CA ALA A 254 -6.21 -2.77 -13.75
C ALA A 254 -7.13 -2.63 -12.55
N MET A 255 -8.39 -2.99 -12.73
CA MET A 255 -9.44 -2.95 -11.71
C MET A 255 -10.11 -4.31 -11.57
N THR A 256 -10.50 -4.66 -10.36
CA THR A 256 -11.35 -5.79 -10.02
C THR A 256 -12.67 -5.33 -9.38
N LEU A 257 -13.73 -6.10 -9.59
CA LEU A 257 -15.06 -5.91 -8.96
C LEU A 257 -15.53 -7.17 -8.23
N ASP A 258 -14.66 -8.18 -8.10
CA ASP A 258 -14.98 -9.49 -7.54
C ASP A 258 -13.97 -9.98 -6.49
N GLY A 259 -13.31 -9.01 -5.83
CA GLY A 259 -12.36 -9.30 -4.77
C GLY A 259 -11.02 -9.83 -5.27
N GLY A 260 -10.61 -9.41 -6.47
CA GLY A 260 -9.29 -9.75 -7.03
C GLY A 260 -9.22 -11.08 -7.77
N LYS A 261 -10.36 -11.71 -8.05
CA LYS A 261 -10.40 -12.98 -8.82
C LYS A 261 -10.26 -12.74 -10.31
N THR A 262 -10.86 -11.66 -10.82
CA THR A 262 -10.71 -11.21 -12.21
C THR A 262 -10.31 -9.74 -12.25
N TRP A 263 -9.49 -9.38 -13.24
CA TRP A 263 -8.95 -8.03 -13.41
C TRP A 263 -9.13 -7.57 -14.85
N ASN A 264 -9.50 -6.32 -15.02
CA ASN A 264 -9.68 -5.69 -16.33
C ASN A 264 -8.76 -4.48 -16.45
N LEU A 265 -8.07 -4.34 -17.59
CA LEU A 265 -7.27 -3.15 -17.89
C LEU A 265 -8.14 -1.89 -17.84
N MET A 266 -7.56 -0.84 -17.28
CA MET A 266 -8.16 0.48 -17.16
C MET A 266 -7.31 1.50 -17.89
N ALA A 267 -7.94 2.38 -18.69
CA ALA A 267 -7.24 3.45 -19.42
C ALA A 267 -5.93 2.96 -20.10
N ASP A 268 -6.01 1.82 -20.81
CA ASP A 268 -4.84 1.18 -21.43
C ASP A 268 -4.21 2.10 -22.50
N GLY A 269 -2.91 2.33 -22.40
CA GLY A 269 -2.18 3.24 -23.27
C GLY A 269 -2.47 4.73 -23.04
N ILE A 270 -3.23 5.08 -22.01
CA ILE A 270 -3.57 6.46 -21.63
C ILE A 270 -2.87 6.77 -20.30
N GLU A 271 -2.27 7.96 -20.17
CA GLU A 271 -1.65 8.44 -18.93
C GLU A 271 -2.55 8.20 -17.68
N PRO A 272 -1.96 8.00 -16.49
CA PRO A 272 -0.52 8.06 -16.21
C PRO A 272 0.23 6.79 -16.62
N GLY A 273 1.51 6.95 -16.92
CA GLY A 273 2.47 5.87 -17.04
C GLY A 273 2.81 5.26 -15.68
N TYR A 274 4.10 5.02 -15.40
CA TYR A 274 4.55 4.44 -14.12
C TYR A 274 4.10 5.25 -12.90
N LYS A 275 3.52 4.55 -11.92
CA LYS A 275 3.27 5.05 -10.56
C LYS A 275 3.64 4.00 -9.52
N SER A 276 4.22 4.45 -8.42
CA SER A 276 4.67 3.58 -7.33
C SER A 276 3.63 3.34 -6.24
N CYS A 277 2.59 4.16 -6.16
CA CYS A 277 1.55 4.06 -5.14
C CYS A 277 0.22 4.54 -5.69
N VAL A 278 -0.86 3.82 -5.37
CA VAL A 278 -2.24 4.24 -5.61
C VAL A 278 -3.06 4.07 -4.33
N GLN A 279 -3.99 4.99 -4.10
CA GLN A 279 -4.99 4.85 -3.05
C GLN A 279 -6.36 5.32 -3.50
N PHE A 280 -7.39 4.63 -3.05
CA PHE A 280 -8.75 5.15 -3.09
C PHE A 280 -8.90 6.33 -2.15
N ILE A 281 -9.62 7.35 -2.62
CA ILE A 281 -9.96 8.53 -1.80
C ILE A 281 -11.05 8.11 -0.80
N PRO A 282 -10.85 8.30 0.51
CA PRO A 282 -11.88 8.03 1.51
C PRO A 282 -13.18 8.78 1.21
N GLY A 283 -14.34 8.12 1.37
CA GLY A 283 -15.63 8.73 1.14
C GLY A 283 -16.03 8.92 -0.33
N SER A 284 -15.20 8.55 -1.29
CA SER A 284 -15.48 8.68 -2.73
C SER A 284 -16.44 7.64 -3.29
N ASN A 285 -16.98 6.74 -2.45
CA ASN A 285 -17.75 5.57 -2.87
C ASN A 285 -17.05 4.70 -3.93
N GLY A 286 -15.70 4.63 -3.84
CA GLY A 286 -14.85 3.85 -4.73
C GLY A 286 -14.61 4.49 -6.10
N SER A 287 -15.12 5.70 -6.35
CA SER A 287 -14.93 6.36 -7.65
C SER A 287 -13.60 7.12 -7.76
N GLY A 288 -13.10 7.64 -6.64
CA GLY A 288 -11.91 8.50 -6.59
C GLY A 288 -10.64 7.72 -6.30
N LEU A 289 -9.60 7.99 -7.08
CA LEU A 289 -8.25 7.41 -6.94
C LEU A 289 -7.20 8.51 -7.05
N VAL A 290 -6.15 8.42 -6.25
CA VAL A 290 -4.91 9.20 -6.44
C VAL A 290 -3.75 8.23 -6.59
N ALA A 291 -2.92 8.47 -7.61
CA ALA A 291 -1.69 7.73 -7.85
C ALA A 291 -0.49 8.68 -7.81
N VAL A 292 0.58 8.27 -7.12
CA VAL A 292 1.83 9.03 -7.03
C VAL A 292 3.01 8.19 -7.51
N GLY A 293 4.01 8.86 -8.03
CA GLY A 293 5.28 8.29 -8.45
C GLY A 293 6.33 9.41 -8.55
N PHE A 294 7.53 9.07 -8.97
CA PHE A 294 8.54 10.10 -9.28
C PHE A 294 8.16 10.93 -10.52
N THR A 295 7.12 10.53 -11.24
CA THR A 295 6.51 11.23 -12.38
C THR A 295 5.35 12.15 -11.96
N GLY A 296 5.16 12.42 -10.67
CA GLY A 296 4.11 13.32 -10.21
C GLY A 296 2.87 12.65 -9.63
N ILE A 297 1.81 13.44 -9.47
CA ILE A 297 0.53 13.10 -8.84
C ILE A 297 -0.56 13.10 -9.89
N SER A 298 -1.24 11.96 -10.05
CA SER A 298 -2.37 11.81 -10.96
C SER A 298 -3.62 11.43 -10.18
N TYR A 299 -4.76 11.93 -10.64
CA TYR A 299 -6.07 11.78 -10.03
C TYR A 299 -7.09 11.22 -11.01
N SER A 300 -7.99 10.37 -10.55
CA SER A 300 -9.15 9.90 -11.29
C SER A 300 -10.39 10.00 -10.42
N PHE A 301 -11.50 10.52 -10.98
CA PHE A 301 -12.81 10.62 -10.29
C PHE A 301 -13.80 9.52 -10.69
N ASN A 302 -13.41 8.64 -11.62
CA ASN A 302 -14.32 7.67 -12.26
C ASN A 302 -13.75 6.25 -12.34
N MET A 303 -13.21 5.77 -11.22
CA MET A 303 -12.66 4.40 -11.09
C MET A 303 -11.49 4.11 -12.04
N GLY A 304 -10.63 5.10 -12.30
CA GLY A 304 -9.44 4.92 -13.14
C GLY A 304 -9.70 4.89 -14.65
N LYS A 305 -10.90 5.32 -15.12
CA LYS A 305 -11.21 5.41 -16.55
C LYS A 305 -10.59 6.63 -17.21
N ILE A 306 -10.56 7.74 -16.49
CA ILE A 306 -9.94 9.01 -16.91
C ILE A 306 -9.03 9.48 -15.79
N TRP A 307 -7.86 9.97 -16.16
CA TRP A 307 -6.87 10.49 -15.24
C TRP A 307 -6.48 11.90 -15.60
N GLU A 308 -6.25 12.72 -14.60
CA GLU A 308 -5.77 14.09 -14.70
C GLU A 308 -4.48 14.22 -13.90
N GLU A 309 -3.47 14.89 -14.45
CA GLU A 309 -2.26 15.23 -13.70
C GLU A 309 -2.53 16.48 -12.87
N LEU A 310 -2.33 16.37 -11.54
CA LEU A 310 -2.50 17.48 -10.61
C LEU A 310 -1.17 18.19 -10.29
N SER A 311 -0.05 17.50 -10.47
CA SER A 311 1.29 18.03 -10.17
C SER A 311 2.36 17.08 -10.72
N ASP A 312 3.51 17.64 -11.14
CA ASP A 312 4.73 16.94 -11.53
C ASP A 312 5.68 16.66 -10.34
N GLU A 313 5.33 17.08 -9.12
CA GLU A 313 6.11 16.91 -7.91
C GLU A 313 6.27 15.43 -7.54
N PRO A 314 7.52 14.91 -7.40
CA PRO A 314 7.79 13.50 -7.22
C PRO A 314 7.52 13.03 -5.79
N PHE A 315 6.84 11.86 -5.66
CA PHE A 315 6.66 11.13 -4.42
C PHE A 315 6.80 9.63 -4.66
N TYR A 316 7.01 8.84 -3.59
CA TYR A 316 7.06 7.38 -3.65
C TYR A 316 5.78 6.75 -3.11
N THR A 317 5.20 7.34 -2.06
CA THR A 317 4.06 6.79 -1.33
C THR A 317 3.12 7.90 -0.85
N ILE A 318 1.84 7.57 -0.67
CA ILE A 318 0.80 8.48 -0.16
C ILE A 318 -0.09 7.74 0.84
N ARG A 319 -0.60 8.48 1.85
CA ARG A 319 -1.62 8.00 2.80
C ARG A 319 -2.67 9.09 3.01
N PHE A 320 -3.92 8.78 2.69
CA PHE A 320 -5.05 9.69 2.94
C PHE A 320 -5.41 9.74 4.42
N LYS A 321 -5.54 10.95 4.96
CA LYS A 321 -6.10 11.21 6.30
C LYS A 321 -7.62 11.32 6.28
N ASN A 322 -8.16 11.92 5.23
CA ASN A 322 -9.58 12.07 4.96
C ASN A 322 -9.80 12.22 3.44
N ASP A 323 -10.98 12.67 3.03
CA ASP A 323 -11.39 12.79 1.62
C ASP A 323 -10.59 13.83 0.79
N SER A 324 -9.89 14.75 1.44
CA SER A 324 -9.20 15.88 0.77
C SER A 324 -7.79 16.14 1.26
N VAL A 325 -7.36 15.47 2.34
CA VAL A 325 -6.02 15.64 2.90
C VAL A 325 -5.28 14.31 2.93
N ALA A 326 -4.09 14.31 2.36
CA ALA A 326 -3.16 13.17 2.41
C ALA A 326 -1.75 13.61 2.83
N TYR A 327 -0.93 12.64 3.17
CA TYR A 327 0.50 12.81 3.36
C TYR A 327 1.25 11.96 2.35
N ALA A 328 2.27 12.52 1.74
CA ALA A 328 3.11 11.83 0.76
C ALA A 328 4.59 11.94 1.15
N ALA A 329 5.35 10.91 0.84
CA ALA A 329 6.79 10.88 1.09
C ALA A 329 7.56 10.46 -0.16
N GLY A 330 8.80 10.92 -0.23
CA GLY A 330 9.67 10.67 -1.36
C GLY A 330 11.14 10.91 -1.03
N LYS A 331 11.90 11.36 -2.03
CA LYS A 331 13.29 11.74 -1.84
C LYS A 331 13.36 13.05 -1.06
N ASN A 332 14.04 12.99 0.09
CA ASN A 332 14.39 14.13 0.95
C ASN A 332 13.21 14.84 1.63
N ARG A 333 11.96 14.34 1.56
CA ARG A 333 10.83 15.04 2.15
C ARG A 333 9.64 14.16 2.51
N ILE A 334 8.84 14.68 3.44
CA ILE A 334 7.44 14.32 3.65
C ILE A 334 6.62 15.59 3.52
N SER A 335 5.50 15.51 2.80
CA SER A 335 4.62 16.65 2.55
C SER A 335 3.18 16.33 2.90
N LYS A 336 2.46 17.36 3.35
CA LYS A 336 1.00 17.37 3.43
C LYS A 336 0.46 17.80 2.08
N LEU A 337 -0.49 17.05 1.55
CA LEU A 337 -1.22 17.33 0.32
C LEU A 337 -2.64 17.73 0.67
N THR A 338 -3.12 18.85 0.12
CA THR A 338 -4.51 19.27 0.26
C THR A 338 -5.11 19.40 -1.13
N PHE A 339 -6.02 18.50 -1.44
CA PHE A 339 -6.74 18.44 -2.71
C PHE A 339 -7.95 19.37 -2.67
N LYS A 340 -8.20 20.12 -3.78
CA LYS A 340 -9.27 21.12 -3.91
C LYS A 340 -10.02 20.98 -5.20
#